data_3b09b095054e5e2df3a642989b86c15e
#
_entry.id   3b09b095054e5e2df3a642989b86c15e
#
_cell.length_a   1.000
_cell.length_b   1.000
_cell.length_c   1.000
_cell.angle_alpha   90.00
_cell.angle_beta   90.00
_cell.angle_gamma   90.00
#
_symmetry.space_group_name_H-M   'P 1'
#
loop_
_entity.id
_entity.type
_entity.pdbx_description
1 polymer ?
#
loop_
_entity_poly.entity_id
_entity_poly.type
_entity_poly.pdbx_seq_one_letter_code
_entity_poly.pdbx_strand_id
1 'polypeptide(L)'
;RDVAPSRGLGDVYKRQFNDGIICGVLSTWQEVLVGKPLYAWVDDGLKARIQASWDRGIDLILRTQWVQAGVKTVWAQQYDHETLQPVKARAYELPGLSASESADIVMLLMRIKKPSPEVVEAVEAAAAWFDRTKITGKKVATVSVPEGLEEDRKIKKDRILVDDPDAAPIWPRYSELSDNRPFFATREGVKVYDLREVPAERRVGYSWYGTWGGKVLKKYPEWHRKLGK
;
A
#
# COMPACT_ATOMS: atom_id res chain seq x y z
N ARG A 1 -18.48 21.58 -12.14
CA ARG A 1 -18.14 20.28 -12.79
C ARG A 1 -16.65 20.26 -12.93
N ASP A 2 -15.94 19.68 -11.96
CA ASP A 2 -14.52 19.41 -12.09
C ASP A 2 -14.38 18.34 -13.18
N VAL A 3 -13.94 18.76 -14.33
CA VAL A 3 -13.44 17.85 -15.35
C VAL A 3 -12.16 17.27 -14.77
N ALA A 4 -12.22 16.00 -14.37
CA ALA A 4 -11.02 15.29 -13.98
C ALA A 4 -9.99 15.45 -15.12
N PRO A 5 -8.79 15.98 -14.85
CA PRO A 5 -7.78 16.08 -15.89
C PRO A 5 -7.53 14.69 -16.45
N SER A 6 -7.55 14.62 -17.76
CA SER A 6 -7.35 13.47 -18.63
C SER A 6 -6.69 12.27 -17.97
N ARG A 7 -7.43 11.17 -17.83
CA ARG A 7 -6.95 9.85 -17.40
C ARG A 7 -5.94 9.20 -18.37
N GLY A 8 -5.38 9.94 -19.33
CA GLY A 8 -4.63 9.34 -20.41
C GLY A 8 -3.12 9.57 -20.39
N LEU A 9 -2.63 10.73 -19.98
CA LEU A 9 -1.21 11.07 -20.13
C LEU A 9 -0.45 11.11 -18.79
N GLY A 10 -1.08 11.46 -17.68
CA GLY A 10 -0.43 11.51 -16.37
C GLY A 10 0.03 10.14 -15.83
N ASP A 11 -0.64 9.07 -16.24
CA ASP A 11 -0.38 7.72 -15.75
C ASP A 11 0.79 7.02 -16.50
N VAL A 12 1.10 7.45 -17.72
CA VAL A 12 2.21 6.89 -18.54
C VAL A 12 3.57 7.17 -17.91
N TYR A 13 3.70 8.30 -17.20
CA TYR A 13 4.94 8.74 -16.56
C TYR A 13 5.07 8.26 -15.10
N LYS A 14 4.25 7.31 -14.67
CA LYS A 14 4.27 6.79 -13.30
C LYS A 14 4.27 5.27 -13.24
N ARG A 15 4.88 4.73 -12.19
CA ARG A 15 4.78 3.31 -11.79
C ARG A 15 3.86 3.23 -10.60
N GLN A 16 2.71 2.55 -10.74
CA GLN A 16 1.59 2.63 -9.79
C GLN A 16 1.39 1.31 -9.07
N PHE A 17 1.52 1.32 -7.76
CA PHE A 17 1.10 0.22 -6.89
C PHE A 17 -0.33 0.42 -6.34
N ASN A 18 -0.84 1.65 -6.41
CA ASN A 18 -2.19 1.98 -5.96
C ASN A 18 -3.25 1.12 -6.64
N ASP A 19 -4.34 0.89 -5.91
CA ASP A 19 -5.48 0.08 -6.33
C ASP A 19 -5.09 -1.34 -6.81
N GLY A 20 -3.91 -1.83 -6.41
CA GLY A 20 -3.42 -3.16 -6.74
C GLY A 20 -3.03 -3.37 -8.20
N ILE A 21 -2.84 -2.31 -9.01
CA ILE A 21 -2.63 -2.42 -10.46
C ILE A 21 -1.44 -3.34 -10.77
N ILE A 22 -0.24 -3.01 -10.31
CA ILE A 22 0.96 -3.83 -10.58
C ILE A 22 0.86 -5.19 -9.88
N CYS A 23 0.45 -5.21 -8.60
CA CYS A 23 0.31 -6.45 -7.84
C CYS A 23 -0.74 -7.40 -8.42
N GLY A 24 -1.84 -6.87 -8.97
CA GLY A 24 -2.88 -7.66 -9.65
C GLY A 24 -2.36 -8.34 -10.91
N VAL A 25 -1.68 -7.57 -11.77
CA VAL A 25 -1.04 -8.11 -12.98
C VAL A 25 -0.02 -9.19 -12.62
N LEU A 26 0.90 -8.90 -11.70
CA LEU A 26 1.91 -9.86 -11.28
C LEU A 26 1.29 -11.11 -10.62
N SER A 27 0.21 -10.97 -9.87
CA SER A 27 -0.51 -12.11 -9.32
C SER A 27 -1.06 -13.04 -10.41
N THR A 28 -1.62 -12.46 -11.47
CA THR A 28 -2.09 -13.22 -12.63
C THR A 28 -0.93 -13.90 -13.37
N TRP A 29 0.18 -13.17 -13.62
CA TRP A 29 1.38 -13.77 -14.20
C TRP A 29 1.91 -14.95 -13.38
N GLN A 30 1.95 -14.82 -12.06
CA GLN A 30 2.37 -15.90 -11.18
C GLN A 30 1.48 -17.14 -11.34
N GLU A 31 0.16 -16.96 -11.46
CA GLU A 31 -0.77 -18.08 -11.67
C GLU A 31 -0.55 -18.78 -13.00
N VAL A 32 -0.28 -18.05 -14.07
CA VAL A 32 0.09 -18.60 -15.38
C VAL A 32 1.38 -19.40 -15.29
N LEU A 33 2.42 -18.81 -14.70
CA LEU A 33 3.76 -19.40 -14.62
C LEU A 33 3.81 -20.65 -13.74
N VAL A 34 2.98 -20.72 -12.69
CA VAL A 34 2.86 -21.97 -11.90
C VAL A 34 1.96 -23.02 -12.54
N GLY A 35 1.38 -22.74 -13.69
CA GLY A 35 0.61 -23.69 -14.48
C GLY A 35 -0.78 -23.99 -13.93
N LYS A 36 -1.49 -22.99 -13.37
CA LYS A 36 -2.88 -23.21 -12.95
C LYS A 36 -3.76 -23.65 -14.12
N PRO A 37 -4.68 -24.63 -13.92
CA PRO A 37 -5.51 -25.19 -14.99
C PRO A 37 -6.29 -24.14 -15.80
N LEU A 38 -6.72 -23.06 -15.17
CA LEU A 38 -7.41 -21.93 -15.83
C LEU A 38 -6.61 -21.34 -17.01
N TYR A 39 -5.29 -21.45 -16.97
CA TYR A 39 -4.36 -20.90 -17.98
C TYR A 39 -3.71 -21.96 -18.85
N ALA A 40 -4.26 -23.18 -18.94
CA ALA A 40 -3.72 -24.28 -19.74
C ALA A 40 -3.65 -23.95 -21.25
N TRP A 41 -4.43 -22.98 -21.71
CA TRP A 41 -4.47 -22.49 -23.09
C TRP A 41 -3.27 -21.59 -23.44
N VAL A 42 -2.49 -21.12 -22.48
CA VAL A 42 -1.34 -20.23 -22.72
C VAL A 42 -0.19 -21.05 -23.27
N ASP A 43 0.23 -20.72 -24.48
CA ASP A 43 1.37 -21.37 -25.16
C ASP A 43 2.74 -20.96 -24.56
N ASP A 44 3.79 -21.65 -24.98
CA ASP A 44 5.14 -21.41 -24.45
C ASP A 44 5.72 -20.06 -24.87
N GLY A 45 5.36 -19.55 -26.05
CA GLY A 45 5.78 -18.22 -26.51
C GLY A 45 5.19 -17.11 -25.64
N LEU A 46 3.90 -17.22 -25.30
CA LEU A 46 3.23 -16.30 -24.39
C LEU A 46 3.77 -16.43 -22.96
N LYS A 47 4.01 -17.67 -22.47
CA LYS A 47 4.65 -17.90 -21.16
C LYS A 47 6.00 -17.24 -21.05
N ALA A 48 6.86 -17.32 -22.08
CA ALA A 48 8.16 -16.65 -22.10
C ALA A 48 8.03 -15.11 -21.99
N ARG A 49 7.07 -14.53 -22.69
CA ARG A 49 6.78 -13.09 -22.59
C ARG A 49 6.25 -12.70 -21.20
N ILE A 50 5.40 -13.54 -20.62
CA ILE A 50 4.88 -13.35 -19.26
C ILE A 50 6.03 -13.44 -18.25
N GLN A 51 6.93 -14.42 -18.37
CA GLN A 51 8.11 -14.54 -17.50
C GLN A 51 8.96 -13.27 -17.56
N ALA A 52 9.30 -12.80 -18.75
CA ALA A 52 10.07 -11.56 -18.90
C ALA A 52 9.35 -10.32 -18.30
N SER A 53 8.03 -10.28 -18.36
CA SER A 53 7.23 -9.22 -17.74
C SER A 53 7.20 -9.35 -16.21
N TRP A 54 7.08 -10.57 -15.70
CA TRP A 54 7.19 -10.88 -14.27
C TRP A 54 8.54 -10.44 -13.71
N ASP A 55 9.64 -10.80 -14.36
CA ASP A 55 10.99 -10.48 -13.90
C ASP A 55 11.20 -8.97 -13.81
N ARG A 56 10.75 -8.20 -14.82
CA ARG A 56 10.76 -6.73 -14.76
C ARG A 56 9.88 -6.15 -13.64
N GLY A 57 8.74 -6.78 -13.38
CA GLY A 57 7.85 -6.36 -12.30
C GLY A 57 8.45 -6.57 -10.91
N ILE A 58 9.13 -7.71 -10.69
CA ILE A 58 9.86 -7.99 -9.45
C ILE A 58 11.05 -7.05 -9.30
N ASP A 59 11.84 -6.83 -10.37
CA ASP A 59 12.94 -5.85 -10.36
C ASP A 59 12.44 -4.46 -9.96
N LEU A 60 11.33 -4.00 -10.53
CA LEU A 60 10.72 -2.73 -10.17
C LEU A 60 10.37 -2.67 -8.67
N ILE A 61 9.74 -3.71 -8.14
CA ILE A 61 9.41 -3.80 -6.72
C ILE A 61 10.68 -3.67 -5.86
N LEU A 62 11.72 -4.42 -6.17
CA LEU A 62 12.97 -4.40 -5.40
C LEU A 62 13.66 -3.05 -5.45
N ARG A 63 13.69 -2.40 -6.61
CA ARG A 63 14.34 -1.10 -6.81
C ARG A 63 13.57 0.08 -6.20
N THR A 64 12.27 -0.07 -6.02
CA THR A 64 11.40 0.99 -5.48
C THR A 64 11.15 0.85 -3.98
N GLN A 65 11.66 -0.20 -3.33
CA GLN A 65 11.58 -0.31 -1.88
C GLN A 65 12.33 0.85 -1.22
N TRP A 66 11.64 1.62 -0.41
CA TRP A 66 12.21 2.82 0.18
C TRP A 66 13.28 2.51 1.23
N VAL A 67 14.39 3.25 1.16
CA VAL A 67 15.47 3.18 2.14
C VAL A 67 15.43 4.42 3.01
N GLN A 68 15.29 4.22 4.31
CA GLN A 68 15.20 5.27 5.32
C GLN A 68 16.40 5.14 6.27
N ALA A 69 17.27 6.15 6.31
CA ALA A 69 18.50 6.13 7.10
C ALA A 69 19.35 4.84 6.91
N GLY A 70 19.48 4.39 5.66
CA GLY A 70 20.25 3.18 5.32
C GLY A 70 19.51 1.84 5.52
N VAL A 71 18.27 1.86 6.00
CA VAL A 71 17.46 0.67 6.25
C VAL A 71 16.30 0.59 5.25
N LYS A 72 16.14 -0.55 4.56
CA LYS A 72 14.97 -0.82 3.75
C LYS A 72 13.70 -0.81 4.60
N THR A 73 12.62 -0.27 4.04
CA THR A 73 11.32 -0.17 4.71
C THR A 73 10.23 -0.80 3.85
N VAL A 74 9.27 -0.01 3.43
CA VAL A 74 8.14 -0.41 2.58
C VAL A 74 8.07 0.50 1.35
N TRP A 75 6.98 0.45 0.62
CA TRP A 75 6.83 1.16 -0.65
C TRP A 75 5.90 2.36 -0.54
N ALA A 76 6.13 3.33 -1.42
CA ALA A 76 5.16 4.38 -1.70
C ALA A 76 4.05 3.85 -2.63
N GLN A 77 2.99 4.63 -2.77
CA GLN A 77 1.85 4.28 -3.60
C GLN A 77 2.19 4.31 -5.10
N GLN A 78 3.04 5.26 -5.51
CA GLN A 78 3.50 5.37 -6.89
C GLN A 78 4.81 6.14 -7.01
N TYR A 79 5.45 5.95 -8.16
CA TYR A 79 6.79 6.43 -8.46
C TYR A 79 6.85 7.08 -9.83
N ASP A 80 7.72 8.05 -9.98
CA ASP A 80 8.14 8.57 -11.27
C ASP A 80 8.77 7.44 -12.11
N HIS A 81 8.51 7.41 -13.41
CA HIS A 81 8.92 6.29 -14.26
C HIS A 81 10.41 6.27 -14.60
N GLU A 82 11.09 7.41 -14.53
CA GLU A 82 12.52 7.56 -14.82
C GLU A 82 13.36 7.50 -13.54
N THR A 83 13.02 8.36 -12.58
CA THR A 83 13.81 8.52 -11.36
C THR A 83 13.50 7.48 -10.29
N LEU A 84 12.37 6.79 -10.38
CA LEU A 84 11.84 5.88 -9.36
C LEU A 84 11.71 6.52 -7.98
N GLN A 85 11.54 7.85 -7.93
CA GLN A 85 11.24 8.54 -6.68
C GLN A 85 9.74 8.54 -6.41
N PRO A 86 9.31 8.46 -5.13
CA PRO A 86 7.91 8.60 -4.77
C PRO A 86 7.31 9.92 -5.26
N VAL A 87 6.17 9.86 -5.92
CA VAL A 87 5.47 11.03 -6.46
C VAL A 87 4.00 11.05 -6.06
N LYS A 88 3.41 12.25 -6.15
CA LYS A 88 2.00 12.49 -5.88
C LYS A 88 1.10 11.77 -6.89
N ALA A 89 0.02 11.15 -6.39
CA ALA A 89 -1.08 10.60 -7.20
C ALA A 89 -2.22 11.62 -7.37
N ARG A 90 -3.36 11.35 -6.73
CA ARG A 90 -4.46 12.32 -6.61
C ARG A 90 -4.07 13.47 -5.67
N ALA A 91 -4.86 14.53 -5.65
CA ALA A 91 -4.55 15.72 -4.83
C ALA A 91 -4.18 15.37 -3.38
N TYR A 92 -4.93 14.48 -2.76
CA TYR A 92 -4.77 14.05 -1.37
C TYR A 92 -3.85 12.82 -1.18
N GLU A 93 -3.27 12.30 -2.25
CA GLU A 93 -2.33 11.16 -2.22
C GLU A 93 -0.91 11.68 -2.43
N LEU A 94 -0.37 12.24 -1.37
CA LEU A 94 0.96 12.86 -1.37
C LEU A 94 2.06 11.77 -1.33
N PRO A 95 3.29 12.11 -1.77
CA PRO A 95 4.41 11.18 -1.64
C PRO A 95 4.62 10.76 -0.19
N GLY A 96 4.66 9.45 0.05
CA GLY A 96 4.82 8.85 1.38
C GLY A 96 4.79 7.34 1.32
N LEU A 97 5.23 6.69 2.39
CA LEU A 97 5.14 5.23 2.54
C LEU A 97 3.66 4.84 2.67
N SER A 98 3.24 3.83 1.93
CA SER A 98 1.84 3.37 1.95
C SER A 98 1.72 1.96 2.56
N ALA A 99 1.05 1.85 3.69
CA ALA A 99 0.88 0.58 4.38
C ALA A 99 -0.02 -0.40 3.60
N SER A 100 -1.04 0.10 2.91
CA SER A 100 -1.98 -0.74 2.16
C SER A 100 -1.30 -1.44 0.98
N GLU A 101 -0.70 -0.66 0.09
CA GLU A 101 -0.03 -1.14 -1.11
C GLU A 101 1.19 -2.00 -0.76
N SER A 102 1.94 -1.61 0.26
CA SER A 102 3.07 -2.39 0.75
C SER A 102 2.67 -3.76 1.28
N ALA A 103 1.55 -3.86 1.98
CA ALA A 103 1.06 -5.15 2.44
C ALA A 103 0.73 -6.10 1.27
N ASP A 104 0.16 -5.58 0.17
CA ASP A 104 -0.13 -6.38 -1.03
C ASP A 104 1.15 -6.81 -1.74
N ILE A 105 2.17 -5.93 -1.83
CA ILE A 105 3.49 -6.26 -2.37
C ILE A 105 4.13 -7.39 -1.56
N VAL A 106 4.18 -7.28 -0.23
CA VAL A 106 4.77 -8.32 0.63
C VAL A 106 4.03 -9.65 0.46
N MET A 107 2.69 -9.61 0.42
CA MET A 107 1.90 -10.83 0.21
C MET A 107 2.15 -11.46 -1.17
N LEU A 108 2.42 -10.67 -2.21
CA LEU A 108 2.84 -11.16 -3.54
C LEU A 108 4.21 -11.84 -3.45
N LEU A 109 5.20 -11.16 -2.86
CA LEU A 109 6.57 -11.67 -2.75
C LEU A 109 6.64 -12.97 -1.93
N MET A 110 5.89 -13.07 -0.83
CA MET A 110 5.83 -14.29 -0.02
C MET A 110 5.20 -15.51 -0.73
N ARG A 111 4.56 -15.33 -1.89
CA ARG A 111 4.06 -16.45 -2.71
C ARG A 111 5.10 -17.02 -3.67
N ILE A 112 6.27 -16.38 -3.80
CA ILE A 112 7.36 -16.87 -4.64
C ILE A 112 7.93 -18.14 -3.98
N LYS A 113 7.88 -19.29 -4.70
CA LYS A 113 8.28 -20.60 -4.13
C LYS A 113 9.78 -20.69 -3.83
N LYS A 114 10.60 -20.07 -4.66
CA LYS A 114 12.07 -19.99 -4.51
C LYS A 114 12.49 -18.53 -4.63
N PRO A 115 12.29 -17.73 -3.56
CA PRO A 115 12.63 -16.31 -3.60
C PRO A 115 14.17 -16.14 -3.66
N SER A 116 14.62 -15.13 -4.42
CA SER A 116 16.02 -14.75 -4.39
C SER A 116 16.37 -14.12 -3.03
N PRO A 117 17.67 -14.02 -2.69
CA PRO A 117 18.10 -13.36 -1.47
C PRO A 117 17.56 -11.93 -1.33
N GLU A 118 17.49 -11.17 -2.44
CA GLU A 118 16.98 -9.79 -2.47
C GLU A 118 15.47 -9.74 -2.16
N VAL A 119 14.70 -10.72 -2.66
CA VAL A 119 13.26 -10.84 -2.34
C VAL A 119 13.09 -11.19 -0.86
N VAL A 120 13.92 -12.07 -0.32
CA VAL A 120 13.90 -12.43 1.11
C VAL A 120 14.18 -11.19 1.97
N GLU A 121 15.26 -10.47 1.68
CA GLU A 121 15.62 -9.23 2.37
C GLU A 121 14.50 -8.18 2.31
N ALA A 122 13.89 -8.03 1.15
CA ALA A 122 12.78 -7.08 0.95
C ALA A 122 11.56 -7.41 1.82
N VAL A 123 11.20 -8.69 1.93
CA VAL A 123 10.09 -9.16 2.78
C VAL A 123 10.44 -9.00 4.26
N GLU A 124 11.65 -9.39 4.68
CA GLU A 124 12.13 -9.26 6.07
C GLU A 124 12.11 -7.80 6.52
N ALA A 125 12.65 -6.89 5.71
CA ALA A 125 12.66 -5.46 6.00
C ALA A 125 11.25 -4.86 6.11
N ALA A 126 10.36 -5.24 5.20
CA ALA A 126 8.98 -4.78 5.23
C ALA A 126 8.20 -5.34 6.44
N ALA A 127 8.39 -6.61 6.78
CA ALA A 127 7.76 -7.22 7.96
C ALA A 127 8.24 -6.51 9.25
N ALA A 128 9.53 -6.22 9.36
CA ALA A 128 10.10 -5.47 10.47
C ALA A 128 9.54 -4.03 10.53
N TRP A 129 9.32 -3.39 9.36
CA TRP A 129 8.69 -2.08 9.31
C TRP A 129 7.24 -2.13 9.83
N PHE A 130 6.44 -3.11 9.39
CA PHE A 130 5.06 -3.29 9.86
C PHE A 130 5.01 -3.55 11.37
N ASP A 131 5.92 -4.36 11.90
CA ASP A 131 5.95 -4.64 13.34
C ASP A 131 6.32 -3.38 14.15
N ARG A 132 7.28 -2.61 13.69
CA ARG A 132 7.75 -1.40 14.37
C ARG A 132 6.74 -0.25 14.33
N THR A 133 5.95 -0.13 13.27
CA THR A 133 5.06 1.02 13.02
C THR A 133 3.60 0.75 13.35
N LYS A 134 3.27 -0.42 13.87
CA LYS A 134 1.91 -0.76 14.28
C LYS A 134 1.42 0.16 15.41
N ILE A 135 0.18 0.61 15.31
CA ILE A 135 -0.53 1.34 16.36
C ILE A 135 -1.43 0.34 17.08
N THR A 136 -1.20 0.15 18.37
CA THR A 136 -1.98 -0.74 19.24
C THR A 136 -2.86 0.07 20.20
N GLY A 137 -3.87 -0.57 20.78
CA GLY A 137 -4.75 0.07 21.75
C GLY A 137 -5.67 1.14 21.17
N LYS A 138 -5.82 1.18 19.84
CA LYS A 138 -6.69 2.14 19.16
C LYS A 138 -7.42 1.50 17.99
N LYS A 139 -8.65 2.00 17.74
CA LYS A 139 -9.42 1.65 16.54
C LYS A 139 -10.07 2.87 15.90
N VAL A 140 -10.42 2.74 14.63
CA VAL A 140 -11.27 3.71 13.95
C VAL A 140 -12.73 3.41 14.26
N ALA A 141 -13.42 4.36 14.89
CA ALA A 141 -14.85 4.30 15.11
C ALA A 141 -15.60 5.22 14.13
N THR A 142 -16.75 4.76 13.66
CA THR A 142 -17.71 5.60 12.95
C THR A 142 -18.73 6.11 13.95
N VAL A 143 -18.85 7.41 14.10
CA VAL A 143 -19.77 8.08 15.02
C VAL A 143 -20.81 8.88 14.24
N SER A 144 -21.99 9.06 14.83
CA SER A 144 -23.00 10.00 14.31
C SER A 144 -22.60 11.42 14.67
N VAL A 145 -22.76 12.34 13.74
CA VAL A 145 -22.60 13.78 13.98
C VAL A 145 -23.95 14.30 14.49
N PRO A 146 -23.99 14.98 15.65
CA PRO A 146 -25.21 15.61 16.13
C PRO A 146 -25.78 16.62 15.15
N GLU A 147 -27.09 16.71 15.07
CA GLU A 147 -27.77 17.68 14.21
C GLU A 147 -27.35 19.12 14.55
N GLY A 148 -27.00 19.89 13.52
CA GLY A 148 -26.53 21.25 13.68
C GLY A 148 -25.01 21.40 13.90
N LEU A 149 -24.27 20.28 14.07
CA LEU A 149 -22.80 20.27 14.20
C LEU A 149 -22.09 19.69 12.96
N GLU A 150 -22.84 19.44 11.89
CA GLU A 150 -22.28 18.91 10.66
C GLU A 150 -21.43 19.97 9.94
N GLU A 151 -20.18 19.62 9.59
CA GLU A 151 -19.33 20.44 8.71
C GLU A 151 -19.97 20.59 7.31
N ASP A 152 -20.67 19.56 6.85
CA ASP A 152 -21.51 19.55 5.65
C ASP A 152 -22.84 18.85 5.99
N ARG A 153 -23.97 19.50 5.69
CA ARG A 153 -25.32 18.99 5.95
C ARG A 153 -25.59 17.58 5.38
N LYS A 154 -24.80 17.14 4.41
CA LYS A 154 -24.87 15.80 3.81
C LYS A 154 -24.10 14.74 4.61
N ILE A 155 -23.22 15.14 5.50
CA ILE A 155 -22.33 14.24 6.26
C ILE A 155 -22.90 14.04 7.66
N LYS A 156 -23.60 12.93 7.85
CA LYS A 156 -24.23 12.55 9.12
C LYS A 156 -23.36 11.63 9.98
N LYS A 157 -22.18 11.27 9.51
CA LYS A 157 -21.24 10.39 10.20
C LYS A 157 -19.85 10.98 10.15
N ASP A 158 -19.02 10.62 11.11
CA ASP A 158 -17.60 10.93 11.13
C ASP A 158 -16.79 9.69 11.49
N ARG A 159 -15.49 9.70 11.18
CA ARG A 159 -14.52 8.69 11.60
C ARG A 159 -13.49 9.30 12.52
N ILE A 160 -13.39 8.74 13.70
CA ILE A 160 -12.47 9.17 14.76
C ILE A 160 -11.62 8.00 15.22
N LEU A 161 -10.45 8.31 15.76
CA LEU A 161 -9.60 7.33 16.43
C LEU A 161 -9.99 7.32 17.92
N VAL A 162 -10.33 6.13 18.43
CA VAL A 162 -10.72 5.93 19.83
C VAL A 162 -9.80 4.90 20.48
N ASP A 163 -9.66 5.00 21.81
CA ASP A 163 -8.92 4.01 22.58
C ASP A 163 -9.71 2.71 22.67
N ASP A 164 -9.02 1.59 22.43
CA ASP A 164 -9.53 0.23 22.55
C ASP A 164 -8.34 -0.72 22.76
N PRO A 165 -8.06 -1.13 24.01
CA PRO A 165 -6.91 -1.98 24.33
C PRO A 165 -6.93 -3.33 23.63
N ASP A 166 -8.11 -3.86 23.29
CA ASP A 166 -8.30 -5.17 22.67
C ASP A 166 -8.35 -5.10 21.14
N ALA A 167 -8.24 -3.90 20.56
CA ALA A 167 -8.29 -3.74 19.12
C ALA A 167 -7.08 -4.35 18.42
N ALA A 168 -7.33 -4.95 17.25
CA ALA A 168 -6.27 -5.38 16.36
C ALA A 168 -5.39 -4.17 15.96
N PRO A 169 -4.07 -4.37 15.80
CA PRO A 169 -3.17 -3.30 15.36
C PRO A 169 -3.63 -2.67 14.04
N ILE A 170 -3.48 -1.35 13.96
CA ILE A 170 -3.76 -0.56 12.77
C ILE A 170 -2.51 0.18 12.31
N TRP A 171 -2.54 0.60 11.04
CA TRP A 171 -1.50 1.43 10.42
C TRP A 171 -2.14 2.65 9.75
N PRO A 172 -1.46 3.80 9.74
CA PRO A 172 -1.88 4.92 8.89
C PRO A 172 -1.74 4.51 7.42
N ARG A 173 -2.61 5.05 6.57
CA ARG A 173 -2.51 4.84 5.12
C ARG A 173 -1.18 5.34 4.60
N TYR A 174 -0.78 6.54 5.05
CA TYR A 174 0.45 7.19 4.65
C TYR A 174 1.32 7.56 5.84
N SER A 175 2.63 7.40 5.65
CA SER A 175 3.67 7.82 6.59
C SER A 175 4.76 8.60 5.85
N GLU A 176 5.40 9.52 6.56
CA GLU A 176 6.53 10.27 6.03
C GLU A 176 7.67 9.36 5.59
N LEU A 177 8.33 9.76 4.50
CA LEU A 177 9.50 9.07 3.97
C LEU A 177 10.72 9.16 4.91
N SER A 178 10.76 10.18 5.77
CA SER A 178 11.90 10.46 6.64
C SER A 178 11.89 9.71 7.98
N ASP A 179 10.71 9.61 8.63
CA ASP A 179 10.63 9.21 10.04
C ASP A 179 9.42 8.33 10.38
N ASN A 180 8.64 7.92 9.38
CA ASN A 180 7.41 7.12 9.54
C ASN A 180 6.27 7.85 10.27
N ARG A 181 6.35 9.16 10.49
CA ARG A 181 5.26 9.92 11.09
C ARG A 181 4.00 9.78 10.24
N PRO A 182 2.84 9.42 10.82
CA PRO A 182 1.57 9.43 10.10
C PRO A 182 1.25 10.81 9.56
N PHE A 183 0.75 10.89 8.34
CA PHE A 183 0.20 12.12 7.78
C PHE A 183 -1.11 11.85 7.02
N PHE A 184 -1.87 12.89 6.84
CA PHE A 184 -3.13 12.93 6.12
C PHE A 184 -3.09 14.10 5.14
N ALA A 185 -4.10 14.22 4.28
CA ALA A 185 -4.18 15.34 3.37
C ALA A 185 -5.63 15.79 3.18
N THR A 186 -5.82 17.09 3.04
CA THR A 186 -7.09 17.67 2.63
C THR A 186 -7.39 17.34 1.16
N ARG A 187 -8.59 17.67 0.70
CA ARG A 187 -8.95 17.47 -0.71
C ARG A 187 -8.05 18.26 -1.67
N GLU A 188 -7.58 19.41 -1.24
CA GLU A 188 -6.69 20.33 -2.01
C GLU A 188 -5.23 19.85 -1.99
N GLY A 189 -4.93 18.83 -1.18
CA GLY A 189 -3.58 18.27 -1.07
C GLY A 189 -2.70 19.02 -0.06
N VAL A 190 -3.31 19.67 0.91
CA VAL A 190 -2.56 20.22 2.05
C VAL A 190 -2.27 19.07 3.02
N LYS A 191 -0.98 18.87 3.34
CA LYS A 191 -0.54 17.84 4.29
C LYS A 191 -0.87 18.30 5.72
N VAL A 192 -1.45 17.41 6.50
CA VAL A 192 -1.77 17.61 7.91
C VAL A 192 -1.35 16.38 8.73
N TYR A 193 -1.15 16.55 10.03
CA TYR A 193 -0.67 15.48 10.91
C TYR A 193 -1.69 15.03 11.96
N ASP A 194 -2.84 15.68 11.99
CA ASP A 194 -3.99 15.25 12.78
C ASP A 194 -5.15 14.94 11.84
N LEU A 195 -5.75 13.75 12.01
CA LEU A 195 -6.91 13.34 11.21
C LEU A 195 -8.07 14.33 11.34
N ARG A 196 -8.19 15.02 12.47
CA ARG A 196 -9.25 16.01 12.71
C ARG A 196 -9.15 17.24 11.83
N GLU A 197 -7.97 17.54 11.27
CA GLU A 197 -7.74 18.61 10.32
C GLU A 197 -8.19 18.26 8.88
N VAL A 198 -8.47 16.98 8.63
CA VAL A 198 -9.03 16.54 7.35
C VAL A 198 -10.55 16.81 7.36
N PRO A 199 -11.14 17.41 6.32
CA PRO A 199 -12.59 17.62 6.23
C PRO A 199 -13.39 16.32 6.44
N ALA A 200 -14.55 16.39 7.13
CA ALA A 200 -15.35 15.22 7.52
C ALA A 200 -15.68 14.31 6.34
N GLU A 201 -15.97 14.87 5.16
CA GLU A 201 -16.27 14.10 3.94
C GLU A 201 -15.08 13.21 3.51
N ARG A 202 -13.84 13.66 3.75
CA ARG A 202 -12.64 12.89 3.47
C ARG A 202 -12.31 11.91 4.59
N ARG A 203 -12.57 12.26 5.85
CA ARG A 203 -12.42 11.33 6.98
C ARG A 203 -13.29 10.09 6.78
N VAL A 204 -14.54 10.29 6.34
CA VAL A 204 -15.49 9.18 6.11
C VAL A 204 -15.26 8.49 4.77
N GLY A 205 -14.95 9.25 3.71
CA GLY A 205 -14.85 8.75 2.35
C GLY A 205 -13.52 8.07 2.00
N TYR A 206 -12.52 8.08 2.91
CA TYR A 206 -11.21 7.51 2.64
C TYR A 206 -10.69 6.67 3.81
N SER A 207 -9.99 5.58 3.52
CA SER A 207 -9.42 4.71 4.56
C SER A 207 -8.06 5.22 5.01
N TRP A 208 -8.06 6.18 5.94
CA TRP A 208 -6.83 6.78 6.50
C TRP A 208 -6.08 5.85 7.45
N TYR A 209 -6.76 4.90 8.06
CA TYR A 209 -6.19 3.83 8.87
C TYR A 209 -6.79 2.48 8.45
N GLY A 210 -6.05 1.42 8.67
CA GLY A 210 -6.51 0.06 8.41
C GLY A 210 -5.61 -0.99 9.01
N THR A 211 -6.06 -2.25 8.93
CA THR A 211 -5.36 -3.42 9.51
C THR A 211 -4.43 -4.11 8.53
N TRP A 212 -3.97 -3.42 7.49
CA TRP A 212 -3.27 -4.02 6.33
C TRP A 212 -2.02 -4.83 6.70
N GLY A 213 -1.20 -4.35 7.65
CA GLY A 213 -0.01 -5.04 8.12
C GLY A 213 -0.30 -6.33 8.89
N GLY A 214 -1.52 -6.48 9.42
CA GLY A 214 -1.90 -7.66 10.19
C GLY A 214 -1.76 -8.97 9.40
N LYS A 215 -2.14 -8.97 8.11
CA LYS A 215 -1.98 -10.14 7.24
C LYS A 215 -0.50 -10.49 6.98
N VAL A 216 0.36 -9.47 6.91
CA VAL A 216 1.81 -9.65 6.76
C VAL A 216 2.39 -10.29 8.01
N LEU A 217 2.18 -9.67 9.18
CA LEU A 217 2.72 -10.15 10.46
C LEU A 217 2.20 -11.53 10.83
N LYS A 218 0.96 -11.87 10.47
CA LYS A 218 0.39 -13.20 10.68
C LYS A 218 1.08 -14.27 9.80
N LYS A 219 1.41 -13.94 8.55
CA LYS A 219 1.95 -14.90 7.58
C LYS A 219 3.47 -15.01 7.60
N TYR A 220 4.16 -13.93 7.94
CA TYR A 220 5.61 -13.83 7.89
C TYR A 220 6.33 -14.95 8.70
N PRO A 221 5.97 -15.29 9.96
CA PRO A 221 6.70 -16.30 10.73
C PRO A 221 6.67 -17.69 10.08
N GLU A 222 5.54 -18.08 9.49
CA GLU A 222 5.42 -19.35 8.78
C GLU A 222 6.25 -19.36 7.49
N TRP A 223 6.19 -18.24 6.74
CA TRP A 223 6.95 -18.09 5.51
C TRP A 223 8.46 -18.12 5.76
N HIS A 224 8.94 -17.37 6.76
CA HIS A 224 10.36 -17.30 7.14
C HIS A 224 10.90 -18.70 7.55
N ARG A 225 10.14 -19.45 8.35
CA ARG A 225 10.51 -20.80 8.76
C ARG A 225 10.63 -21.76 7.57
N LYS A 226 9.78 -21.62 6.53
CA LYS A 226 9.85 -22.44 5.31
C LYS A 226 11.10 -22.18 4.47
N LEU A 227 11.80 -21.08 4.67
CA LEU A 227 13.08 -20.80 4.03
C LEU A 227 14.28 -21.49 4.73
N GLY A 228 14.05 -22.23 5.81
CA GLY A 228 15.11 -22.87 6.59
C GLY A 228 15.89 -21.89 7.48
N LYS A 229 15.29 -20.76 7.79
CA LYS A 229 15.84 -19.72 8.67
C LYS A 229 15.15 -19.69 10.03
#